data_c9cab6ecb08a2b615df7e6b04611702b
#
_entry.id   c9cab6ecb08a2b615df7e6b04611702b
#
_cell.length_a   1.000
_cell.length_b   1.000
_cell.length_c   1.000
_cell.angle_alpha   90.00
_cell.angle_beta   90.00
_cell.angle_gamma   90.00
#
_symmetry.space_group_name_H-M   'P 1'
#
loop_
_entity.id
_entity.type
_entity.pdbx_description
1 polymer ?
#
loop_
_entity_poly.entity_id
_entity_poly.type
_entity_poly.pdbx_seq_one_letter_code
_entity_poly.pdbx_strand_id
1 'polypeptide(L)'
;MASPIAVPPGSRRTAGLIPHFSRWAASRFTCVDFPQPSEPSNVISGMATILRQRGVIVEHPIFALFDLRQRGKFDPMTEAVATDFLPILAAETPRRLFVVSVHDVAPCTREASARIIEALQRAGVRTTSLLVVPNYHRQGSATEDKNFVSWLRDLEARGYEIVIHGYFHERPRRAGERIKEKFITQFYTQDEGEFFDLDYDDAFARITRARDEFEAARLSPIGFVAPAWLLNHAGERAARDAGMQYTTRIDSVVDLLTNQRELTRSLVYSTRSKWRRTLSLGWNAALARSLEMRELARLSIHPSDFEAPKIWDQILQFIQRFARTRNATTYRDWISRQRTNREAT
;
A
#
# COMPACT_ATOMS: atom_id res chain seq x y z
N MET A 1 -22.03 7.54 64.97
CA MET A 1 -21.65 6.34 65.72
C MET A 1 -21.08 5.31 64.82
N ALA A 2 -19.87 5.04 65.04
CA ALA A 2 -18.91 4.15 64.44
C ALA A 2 -19.37 2.68 64.49
N SER A 3 -18.95 1.89 63.54
CA SER A 3 -17.89 0.91 63.75
C SER A 3 -17.58 0.10 62.48
N PRO A 4 -16.33 -0.38 62.33
CA PRO A 4 -15.80 -0.92 61.09
C PRO A 4 -15.87 -2.44 61.06
N ILE A 5 -15.84 -3.03 59.87
CA ILE A 5 -15.68 -4.48 59.74
C ILE A 5 -14.39 -4.80 58.98
N ALA A 6 -13.67 -5.68 59.66
CA ALA A 6 -12.35 -6.20 59.47
C ALA A 6 -12.03 -6.82 58.10
N VAL A 7 -10.75 -6.68 57.75
CA VAL A 7 -10.00 -7.44 56.74
C VAL A 7 -9.48 -8.75 57.38
N PRO A 8 -9.55 -9.91 56.74
CA PRO A 8 -8.69 -11.03 57.07
C PRO A 8 -7.48 -11.12 56.11
N PRO A 9 -6.35 -11.64 56.60
CA PRO A 9 -5.09 -11.70 55.86
C PRO A 9 -4.87 -13.05 55.18
N GLY A 10 -4.06 -13.01 54.12
CA GLY A 10 -3.15 -14.11 53.80
C GLY A 10 -3.54 -15.02 52.67
N SER A 11 -2.85 -14.97 51.56
CA SER A 11 -1.83 -15.94 51.24
C SER A 11 -1.43 -15.96 49.73
N ARG A 12 -0.14 -15.91 49.57
CA ARG A 12 0.67 -16.62 48.57
C ARG A 12 0.63 -16.18 47.09
N ARG A 13 1.78 -15.64 46.73
CA ARG A 13 2.40 -15.64 45.42
C ARG A 13 2.05 -16.87 44.58
N THR A 14 1.62 -16.68 43.36
CA THR A 14 1.98 -17.55 42.25
C THR A 14 2.44 -16.69 41.08
N ALA A 15 3.68 -16.98 40.72
CA ALA A 15 4.34 -16.47 39.55
C ALA A 15 3.68 -17.03 38.29
N GLY A 16 3.71 -16.24 37.23
CA GLY A 16 3.83 -16.76 35.89
C GLY A 16 2.56 -17.10 35.17
N LEU A 17 2.25 -16.26 34.22
CA LEU A 17 1.81 -16.70 32.88
C LEU A 17 1.81 -15.46 31.95
N ILE A 18 2.98 -15.21 31.37
CA ILE A 18 3.09 -14.42 30.16
C ILE A 18 2.56 -15.34 29.04
N PRO A 19 1.49 -14.99 28.34
CA PRO A 19 1.06 -15.80 27.21
C PRO A 19 2.06 -15.65 26.07
N HIS A 20 2.58 -16.78 25.63
CA HIS A 20 3.34 -17.04 24.43
C HIS A 20 2.96 -16.19 23.21
N PHE A 21 3.64 -15.07 23.02
CA PHE A 21 3.68 -14.33 21.74
C PHE A 21 4.86 -14.78 20.86
N SER A 22 5.62 -15.80 21.29
CA SER A 22 6.88 -16.22 20.66
C SER A 22 6.78 -17.42 19.70
N ARG A 23 5.58 -17.93 19.38
CA ARG A 23 5.46 -19.12 18.51
C ARG A 23 4.95 -18.86 17.09
N TRP A 24 4.70 -17.59 16.71
CA TRP A 24 4.25 -17.27 15.34
C TRP A 24 5.34 -16.68 14.44
N ALA A 25 6.51 -16.42 14.97
CA ALA A 25 7.63 -15.84 14.22
C ALA A 25 8.74 -16.86 13.85
N ALA A 26 8.67 -18.12 14.31
CA ALA A 26 9.78 -19.06 14.17
C ALA A 26 9.47 -20.33 13.34
N SER A 27 8.33 -20.46 12.72
CA SER A 27 8.06 -21.63 11.88
C SER A 27 7.81 -21.20 10.42
N ARG A 28 8.82 -21.37 9.62
CA ARG A 28 8.94 -21.48 8.16
C ARG A 28 9.92 -20.47 7.54
N PHE A 29 11.18 -20.50 8.01
CA PHE A 29 12.32 -20.32 7.11
C PHE A 29 12.94 -21.70 6.89
N THR A 30 12.26 -22.55 6.15
CA THR A 30 12.94 -23.59 5.39
C THR A 30 13.54 -22.90 4.18
N CYS A 31 14.84 -23.09 3.97
CA CYS A 31 15.49 -22.78 2.71
C CYS A 31 14.64 -23.38 1.60
N VAL A 32 13.92 -22.55 0.87
CA VAL A 32 13.37 -22.90 -0.44
C VAL A 32 14.55 -22.70 -1.38
N ASP A 33 15.03 -23.78 -1.97
CA ASP A 33 15.93 -23.74 -3.11
C ASP A 33 15.30 -22.79 -4.14
N PHE A 34 15.98 -21.66 -4.37
CA PHE A 34 15.59 -20.75 -5.45
C PHE A 34 15.77 -21.51 -6.76
N PRO A 35 14.75 -21.60 -7.61
CA PRO A 35 14.97 -22.05 -8.97
C PRO A 35 15.99 -21.11 -9.59
N GLN A 36 17.02 -21.71 -10.22
CA GLN A 36 18.02 -20.98 -11.01
C GLN A 36 17.30 -20.03 -11.96
N PRO A 37 17.79 -18.79 -12.14
CA PRO A 37 17.15 -17.84 -13.04
C PRO A 37 17.07 -18.47 -14.44
N SER A 38 15.89 -18.43 -15.02
CA SER A 38 15.65 -18.79 -16.41
C SER A 38 16.71 -18.14 -17.31
N GLU A 39 17.24 -18.89 -18.29
CA GLU A 39 18.34 -18.52 -19.17
C GLU A 39 18.29 -17.06 -19.61
N PRO A 40 19.44 -16.36 -19.57
CA PRO A 40 19.53 -14.97 -20.01
C PRO A 40 19.11 -14.89 -21.48
N SER A 41 18.34 -13.84 -21.84
CA SER A 41 17.97 -13.57 -23.23
C SER A 41 19.19 -13.72 -24.14
N ASN A 42 19.00 -14.21 -25.36
CA ASN A 42 20.06 -14.48 -26.34
C ASN A 42 21.05 -13.32 -26.54
N VAL A 43 20.62 -12.08 -26.28
CA VAL A 43 21.44 -10.86 -26.36
C VAL A 43 22.47 -10.79 -25.24
N ILE A 44 22.06 -11.07 -23.99
CA ILE A 44 22.98 -11.07 -22.84
C ILE A 44 23.98 -12.23 -22.94
N SER A 45 23.54 -13.38 -23.43
CA SER A 45 24.38 -14.53 -23.72
C SER A 45 25.41 -14.24 -24.83
N GLY A 46 25.02 -13.54 -25.88
CA GLY A 46 25.90 -13.10 -26.96
C GLY A 46 26.98 -12.13 -26.49
N MET A 47 26.62 -11.14 -25.67
CA MET A 47 27.55 -10.18 -25.08
C MET A 47 28.53 -10.83 -24.10
N ALA A 48 28.07 -11.72 -23.24
CA ALA A 48 28.92 -12.45 -22.31
C ALA A 48 29.96 -13.29 -23.06
N THR A 49 29.60 -13.84 -24.22
CA THR A 49 30.51 -14.61 -25.11
C THR A 49 31.58 -13.70 -25.70
N ILE A 50 31.24 -12.53 -26.22
CA ILE A 50 32.17 -11.56 -26.80
C ILE A 50 33.15 -11.03 -25.74
N LEU A 51 32.68 -10.72 -24.54
CA LEU A 51 33.52 -10.24 -23.45
C LEU A 51 34.45 -11.34 -22.91
N ARG A 52 34.00 -12.59 -22.84
CA ARG A 52 34.81 -13.74 -22.46
C ARG A 52 35.93 -14.04 -23.49
N GLN A 53 35.64 -13.94 -24.76
CA GLN A 53 36.66 -14.11 -25.85
C GLN A 53 37.78 -13.08 -25.76
N ARG A 54 37.54 -11.94 -25.08
CA ARG A 54 38.54 -10.89 -24.83
C ARG A 54 39.19 -10.93 -23.46
N GLY A 55 39.02 -12.00 -22.68
CA GLY A 55 39.69 -12.19 -21.39
C GLY A 55 39.09 -11.39 -20.22
N VAL A 56 37.86 -10.85 -20.38
CA VAL A 56 37.17 -10.14 -19.31
C VAL A 56 36.31 -11.15 -18.55
N ILE A 57 36.63 -11.41 -17.29
CA ILE A 57 35.81 -12.23 -16.39
C ILE A 57 34.64 -11.36 -15.94
N VAL A 58 33.42 -11.76 -16.30
CA VAL A 58 32.20 -10.96 -16.09
C VAL A 58 31.22 -11.75 -15.26
N GLU A 59 31.02 -11.35 -14.01
CA GLU A 59 29.88 -11.82 -13.20
C GLU A 59 28.57 -11.13 -13.63
N HIS A 60 28.65 -9.90 -14.19
CA HIS A 60 27.48 -9.16 -14.71
C HIS A 60 27.91 -8.23 -15.87
N PRO A 61 27.41 -8.44 -17.12
CA PRO A 61 27.89 -7.71 -18.29
C PRO A 61 27.71 -6.18 -18.24
N ILE A 62 26.71 -5.69 -17.52
CA ILE A 62 26.44 -4.24 -17.37
C ILE A 62 27.51 -3.55 -16.50
N PHE A 63 27.94 -4.18 -15.42
CA PHE A 63 28.97 -3.62 -14.54
C PHE A 63 30.35 -3.60 -15.21
N ALA A 64 30.64 -4.58 -16.07
CA ALA A 64 31.90 -4.63 -16.80
C ALA A 64 32.00 -3.50 -17.85
N LEU A 65 30.91 -3.18 -18.56
CA LEU A 65 30.88 -2.05 -19.50
C LEU A 65 31.06 -0.72 -18.78
N PHE A 66 30.43 -0.55 -17.62
CA PHE A 66 30.58 0.66 -16.81
C PHE A 66 31.99 0.85 -16.29
N ASP A 67 32.63 -0.22 -15.80
CA ASP A 67 34.02 -0.19 -15.30
C ASP A 67 35.04 0.04 -16.42
N LEU A 68 34.84 -0.56 -17.61
CA LEU A 68 35.65 -0.30 -18.81
C LEU A 68 35.56 1.16 -19.28
N ARG A 69 34.39 1.78 -19.21
CA ARG A 69 34.19 3.19 -19.53
C ARG A 69 34.94 4.12 -18.58
N GLN A 70 34.90 3.83 -17.28
CA GLN A 70 35.64 4.58 -16.26
C GLN A 70 37.18 4.48 -16.42
N ARG A 71 37.68 3.38 -16.97
CA ARG A 71 39.11 3.13 -17.16
C ARG A 71 39.68 3.59 -18.52
N GLY A 72 38.83 4.22 -19.35
CA GLY A 72 39.28 4.73 -20.67
C GLY A 72 39.78 3.66 -21.65
N LYS A 73 39.36 2.39 -21.50
CA LYS A 73 39.79 1.24 -22.27
C LYS A 73 38.81 0.81 -23.35
N PHE A 74 38.14 1.77 -23.97
CA PHE A 74 37.29 1.51 -25.12
C PHE A 74 38.11 1.54 -26.41
N ASP A 75 38.09 0.45 -27.19
CA ASP A 75 38.46 0.51 -28.60
C ASP A 75 37.24 0.98 -29.43
N PRO A 76 37.43 1.47 -30.66
CA PRO A 76 36.33 2.01 -31.48
C PRO A 76 35.18 1.02 -31.74
N MET A 77 35.44 -0.28 -31.71
CA MET A 77 34.44 -1.32 -31.93
C MET A 77 33.63 -1.61 -30.63
N THR A 78 34.25 -1.51 -29.47
CA THR A 78 33.57 -1.61 -28.17
C THR A 78 32.71 -0.37 -27.90
N GLU A 79 33.15 0.80 -28.39
CA GLU A 79 32.40 2.06 -28.29
C GLU A 79 31.16 2.05 -29.19
N ALA A 80 31.28 1.53 -30.44
CA ALA A 80 30.15 1.36 -31.34
C ALA A 80 29.12 0.37 -30.78
N VAL A 81 29.57 -0.78 -30.28
CA VAL A 81 28.69 -1.75 -29.60
C VAL A 81 28.04 -1.15 -28.34
N ALA A 82 28.79 -0.40 -27.56
CA ALA A 82 28.24 0.28 -26.38
C ALA A 82 27.21 1.36 -26.76
N THR A 83 27.45 2.10 -27.87
CA THR A 83 26.54 3.16 -28.34
C THR A 83 25.23 2.58 -28.85
N ASP A 84 25.27 1.43 -29.55
CA ASP A 84 24.08 0.80 -30.13
C ASP A 84 23.29 -0.02 -29.10
N PHE A 85 23.97 -0.62 -28.13
CA PHE A 85 23.33 -1.52 -27.15
C PHE A 85 23.06 -0.87 -25.78
N LEU A 86 23.78 0.19 -25.38
CA LEU A 86 23.45 0.92 -24.13
C LEU A 86 22.04 1.52 -24.14
N PRO A 87 21.51 2.07 -25.24
CA PRO A 87 20.09 2.47 -25.30
C PRO A 87 19.12 1.29 -25.22
N ILE A 88 19.47 0.14 -25.80
CA ILE A 88 18.67 -1.10 -25.76
C ILE A 88 18.73 -1.74 -24.36
N LEU A 89 19.86 -1.65 -23.70
CA LEU A 89 20.05 -2.13 -22.31
C LEU A 89 19.55 -1.13 -21.27
N ALA A 90 19.55 0.17 -21.60
CA ALA A 90 18.86 1.21 -20.85
C ALA A 90 17.35 1.22 -21.13
N ALA A 91 16.90 0.61 -22.25
CA ALA A 91 15.51 0.29 -22.48
C ALA A 91 15.09 -0.80 -21.48
N GLU A 92 14.76 -0.31 -20.28
CA GLU A 92 13.78 -0.86 -19.40
C GLU A 92 14.05 -2.25 -18.83
N THR A 93 14.93 -2.34 -17.87
CA THR A 93 14.52 -3.12 -16.71
C THR A 93 13.24 -2.46 -16.19
N PRO A 94 12.08 -3.14 -16.24
CA PRO A 94 10.83 -2.52 -15.82
C PRO A 94 11.02 -2.05 -14.39
N ARG A 95 11.06 -0.71 -14.19
CA ARG A 95 11.22 -0.15 -12.86
C ARG A 95 10.07 -0.67 -12.02
N ARG A 96 10.37 -1.24 -10.89
CA ARG A 96 9.37 -1.65 -9.91
C ARG A 96 8.49 -0.45 -9.59
N LEU A 97 7.28 -0.71 -9.13
CA LEU A 97 6.29 0.32 -8.89
C LEU A 97 6.11 0.56 -7.38
N PHE A 98 5.66 1.75 -7.03
CA PHE A 98 5.15 2.02 -5.69
C PHE A 98 3.89 2.88 -5.75
N VAL A 99 2.94 2.55 -4.89
CA VAL A 99 1.69 3.30 -4.72
C VAL A 99 1.73 4.02 -3.39
N VAL A 100 1.49 5.33 -3.43
CA VAL A 100 1.12 6.11 -2.26
C VAL A 100 -0.39 6.29 -2.28
N SER A 101 -1.06 5.97 -1.17
CA SER A 101 -2.48 6.24 -1.00
C SER A 101 -2.72 7.20 0.15
N VAL A 102 -3.55 8.22 -0.08
CA VAL A 102 -4.01 9.15 0.95
C VAL A 102 -5.40 8.70 1.38
N HIS A 103 -5.53 8.33 2.64
CA HIS A 103 -6.75 7.81 3.24
C HIS A 103 -7.61 8.92 3.85
N ASP A 104 -8.85 8.62 4.19
CA ASP A 104 -9.80 9.47 4.91
C ASP A 104 -9.99 10.84 4.25
N VAL A 105 -9.96 10.87 2.91
CA VAL A 105 -10.18 12.09 2.16
C VAL A 105 -11.66 12.43 2.18
N ALA A 106 -12.01 13.56 2.79
CA ALA A 106 -13.38 14.03 2.98
C ALA A 106 -13.40 15.57 3.00
N PRO A 107 -14.57 16.22 2.91
CA PRO A 107 -14.64 17.68 3.01
C PRO A 107 -13.93 18.25 4.26
N CYS A 108 -14.12 17.62 5.42
CA CYS A 108 -13.52 18.07 6.68
C CYS A 108 -11.99 17.80 6.77
N THR A 109 -11.44 16.87 5.99
CA THR A 109 -10.00 16.56 5.94
C THR A 109 -9.31 17.14 4.69
N ARG A 110 -10.04 17.89 3.85
CA ARG A 110 -9.56 18.41 2.56
C ARG A 110 -8.26 19.19 2.69
N GLU A 111 -8.18 20.09 3.66
CA GLU A 111 -6.99 20.95 3.84
C GLU A 111 -5.76 20.11 4.18
N ALA A 112 -5.86 19.17 5.13
CA ALA A 112 -4.79 18.27 5.49
C ALA A 112 -4.37 17.39 4.31
N SER A 113 -5.35 16.85 3.56
CA SER A 113 -5.11 16.05 2.36
C SER A 113 -4.40 16.85 1.27
N ALA A 114 -4.79 18.11 1.05
CA ALA A 114 -4.14 19.00 0.08
C ALA A 114 -2.67 19.26 0.46
N ARG A 115 -2.38 19.53 1.74
CA ARG A 115 -1.00 19.73 2.24
C ARG A 115 -0.15 18.46 2.08
N ILE A 116 -0.72 17.28 2.30
CA ILE A 116 -0.06 15.99 2.05
C ILE A 116 0.27 15.86 0.56
N ILE A 117 -0.70 16.10 -0.33
CA ILE A 117 -0.51 16.02 -1.78
C ILE A 117 0.59 16.97 -2.26
N GLU A 118 0.61 18.22 -1.79
CA GLU A 118 1.66 19.17 -2.11
C GLU A 118 3.05 18.71 -1.64
N ALA A 119 3.14 18.14 -0.44
CA ALA A 119 4.39 17.61 0.07
C ALA A 119 4.87 16.40 -0.73
N LEU A 120 3.95 15.51 -1.16
CA LEU A 120 4.23 14.39 -2.03
C LEU A 120 4.74 14.85 -3.40
N GLN A 121 4.12 15.88 -3.99
CA GLN A 121 4.57 16.48 -5.25
C GLN A 121 6.00 17.02 -5.13
N ARG A 122 6.31 17.76 -4.05
CA ARG A 122 7.67 18.23 -3.78
C ARG A 122 8.68 17.10 -3.61
N ALA A 123 8.23 15.94 -3.12
CA ALA A 123 9.04 14.73 -3.00
C ALA A 123 9.13 13.91 -4.29
N GLY A 124 8.52 14.37 -5.41
CA GLY A 124 8.58 13.73 -6.72
C GLY A 124 7.44 12.73 -7.00
N VAL A 125 6.47 12.59 -6.11
CA VAL A 125 5.27 11.76 -6.31
C VAL A 125 4.17 12.64 -6.93
N ARG A 126 3.93 12.45 -8.22
CA ARG A 126 3.00 13.30 -8.98
C ARG A 126 1.58 12.77 -9.05
N THR A 127 1.39 11.47 -8.76
CA THR A 127 0.09 10.81 -8.76
C THR A 127 -0.04 9.92 -7.53
N THR A 128 -1.22 9.88 -6.93
CA THR A 128 -1.56 9.05 -5.77
C THR A 128 -2.98 8.53 -5.89
N SER A 129 -3.30 7.47 -5.16
CA SER A 129 -4.67 7.00 -5.00
C SER A 129 -5.30 7.69 -3.79
N LEU A 130 -6.37 8.45 -4.01
CA LEU A 130 -7.09 9.21 -2.99
C LEU A 130 -8.30 8.40 -2.54
N LEU A 131 -8.27 7.93 -1.30
CA LEU A 131 -9.32 7.13 -0.70
C LEU A 131 -10.36 8.05 -0.09
N VAL A 132 -11.43 8.29 -0.84
CA VAL A 132 -12.46 9.29 -0.54
C VAL A 132 -13.64 8.63 0.16
N VAL A 133 -14.03 9.18 1.31
CA VAL A 133 -15.19 8.72 2.08
C VAL A 133 -16.44 9.47 1.66
N PRO A 134 -17.49 8.79 1.16
CA PRO A 134 -18.71 9.43 0.66
C PRO A 134 -19.47 10.26 1.70
N ASN A 135 -19.56 9.78 2.94
CA ASN A 135 -20.24 10.47 4.02
C ASN A 135 -19.49 10.26 5.35
N TYR A 136 -18.36 10.93 5.49
CA TYR A 136 -17.45 10.74 6.61
C TYR A 136 -18.12 11.02 7.95
N HIS A 137 -18.21 9.99 8.81
CA HIS A 137 -18.82 10.04 10.14
C HIS A 137 -20.25 10.65 10.13
N ARG A 138 -21.01 10.42 9.04
CA ARG A 138 -22.40 10.92 8.85
C ARG A 138 -22.54 12.45 8.88
N GLN A 139 -21.46 13.16 8.54
CA GLN A 139 -21.44 14.64 8.56
C GLN A 139 -22.02 15.27 7.28
N GLY A 140 -22.59 14.50 6.38
CA GLY A 140 -23.12 14.93 5.10
C GLY A 140 -22.42 14.28 3.91
N SER A 141 -23.09 14.30 2.75
CA SER A 141 -22.51 13.72 1.54
C SER A 141 -21.35 14.58 1.03
N ALA A 142 -20.21 13.93 0.76
CA ALA A 142 -19.04 14.58 0.19
C ALA A 142 -19.33 15.19 -1.19
N THR A 143 -20.29 14.63 -1.93
CA THR A 143 -20.68 15.10 -3.27
C THR A 143 -21.62 16.32 -3.23
N GLU A 144 -22.17 16.68 -2.08
CA GLU A 144 -22.93 17.93 -1.89
C GLU A 144 -22.02 19.16 -1.75
N ASP A 145 -20.77 18.97 -1.31
CA ASP A 145 -19.76 20.04 -1.27
C ASP A 145 -19.16 20.27 -2.67
N LYS A 146 -19.71 21.28 -3.38
CA LYS A 146 -19.29 21.63 -4.75
C LYS A 146 -17.80 21.98 -4.85
N ASN A 147 -17.23 22.63 -3.81
CA ASN A 147 -15.82 23.01 -3.80
C ASN A 147 -14.93 21.78 -3.62
N PHE A 148 -15.34 20.84 -2.80
CA PHE A 148 -14.65 19.56 -2.62
C PHE A 148 -14.70 18.71 -3.90
N VAL A 149 -15.88 18.59 -4.52
CA VAL A 149 -16.04 17.89 -5.80
C VAL A 149 -15.18 18.52 -6.89
N SER A 150 -15.18 19.85 -7.03
CA SER A 150 -14.34 20.54 -8.01
C SER A 150 -12.86 20.22 -7.78
N TRP A 151 -12.40 20.26 -6.54
CA TRP A 151 -11.03 19.92 -6.18
C TRP A 151 -10.67 18.45 -6.51
N LEU A 152 -11.56 17.49 -6.25
CA LEU A 152 -11.34 16.08 -6.62
C LEU A 152 -11.26 15.91 -8.14
N ARG A 153 -12.14 16.57 -8.90
CA ARG A 153 -12.13 16.52 -10.37
C ARG A 153 -10.86 17.12 -10.96
N ASP A 154 -10.38 18.22 -10.40
CA ASP A 154 -9.12 18.83 -10.82
C ASP A 154 -7.93 17.90 -10.54
N LEU A 155 -7.96 17.14 -9.43
CA LEU A 155 -6.96 16.13 -9.12
C LEU A 155 -7.05 14.94 -10.08
N GLU A 156 -8.26 14.41 -10.34
CA GLU A 156 -8.48 13.30 -11.28
C GLU A 156 -8.02 13.67 -12.69
N ALA A 157 -8.30 14.87 -13.17
CA ALA A 157 -7.84 15.40 -14.45
C ALA A 157 -6.28 15.48 -14.54
N ARG A 158 -5.60 15.60 -13.41
CA ARG A 158 -4.14 15.59 -13.31
C ARG A 158 -3.54 14.18 -13.12
N GLY A 159 -4.37 13.13 -13.21
CA GLY A 159 -3.94 11.74 -13.12
C GLY A 159 -3.93 11.15 -11.71
N TYR A 160 -4.54 11.82 -10.72
CA TYR A 160 -4.80 11.21 -9.42
C TYR A 160 -5.96 10.22 -9.54
N GLU A 161 -5.92 9.17 -8.75
CA GLU A 161 -7.00 8.20 -8.71
C GLU A 161 -7.96 8.49 -7.56
N ILE A 162 -9.27 8.48 -7.86
CA ILE A 162 -10.32 8.52 -6.85
C ILE A 162 -10.75 7.09 -6.55
N VAL A 163 -10.72 6.72 -5.27
CA VAL A 163 -11.06 5.38 -4.75
C VAL A 163 -12.15 5.53 -3.70
N ILE A 164 -13.17 4.71 -3.75
CA ILE A 164 -14.23 4.70 -2.73
C ILE A 164 -13.67 4.09 -1.43
N HIS A 165 -13.80 4.79 -0.30
CA HIS A 165 -13.31 4.36 1.00
C HIS A 165 -14.43 4.14 2.01
N GLY A 166 -15.06 2.96 1.94
CA GLY A 166 -16.28 2.68 2.69
C GLY A 166 -17.43 3.58 2.25
N TYR A 167 -18.36 3.84 3.16
CA TYR A 167 -19.42 4.83 2.97
C TYR A 167 -19.46 5.86 4.12
N PHE A 168 -19.53 5.38 5.37
CA PHE A 168 -19.56 6.25 6.55
C PHE A 168 -18.20 6.31 7.29
N HIS A 169 -17.30 5.38 7.04
CA HIS A 169 -16.06 5.20 7.79
C HIS A 169 -16.29 4.99 9.30
N GLU A 170 -17.46 4.48 9.64
CA GLU A 170 -17.90 4.28 11.01
C GLU A 170 -18.70 2.97 11.10
N ARG A 171 -18.38 2.16 12.11
CA ARG A 171 -19.13 0.96 12.46
C ARG A 171 -20.00 1.23 13.67
N PRO A 172 -21.34 1.15 13.55
CA PRO A 172 -22.21 1.24 14.71
C PRO A 172 -21.90 0.12 15.71
N ARG A 173 -21.82 0.48 16.99
CA ARG A 173 -21.67 -0.52 18.06
C ARG A 173 -22.91 -1.40 18.13
N ARG A 174 -22.71 -2.72 18.14
CA ARG A 174 -23.80 -3.70 18.27
C ARG A 174 -23.88 -4.22 19.72
N ALA A 175 -25.11 -4.33 20.24
CA ALA A 175 -25.35 -5.03 21.51
C ALA A 175 -25.06 -6.53 21.32
N GLY A 176 -24.25 -7.14 22.20
CA GLY A 176 -23.95 -8.58 22.14
C GLY A 176 -22.69 -8.98 21.38
N GLU A 177 -21.81 -8.03 21.03
CA GLU A 177 -20.52 -8.35 20.38
C GLU A 177 -19.68 -9.35 21.20
N ARG A 178 -19.09 -10.32 20.51
CA ARG A 178 -18.17 -11.27 21.12
C ARG A 178 -16.86 -10.57 21.53
N ILE A 179 -16.21 -11.07 22.58
CA ILE A 179 -14.96 -10.49 23.12
C ILE A 179 -13.88 -10.30 22.03
N LYS A 180 -13.76 -11.24 21.09
CA LYS A 180 -12.83 -11.14 19.95
C LYS A 180 -13.19 -9.99 19.00
N GLU A 181 -14.47 -9.80 18.72
CA GLU A 181 -14.97 -8.71 17.87
C GLU A 181 -14.75 -7.36 18.53
N LYS A 182 -15.06 -7.25 19.83
CA LYS A 182 -14.76 -6.06 20.64
C LYS A 182 -13.28 -5.72 20.65
N PHE A 183 -12.40 -6.72 20.72
CA PHE A 183 -10.96 -6.48 20.69
C PHE A 183 -10.50 -5.95 19.31
N ILE A 184 -10.99 -6.51 18.22
CA ILE A 184 -10.66 -6.06 16.87
C ILE A 184 -11.26 -4.66 16.62
N THR A 185 -12.53 -4.43 16.96
CA THR A 185 -13.22 -3.19 16.64
C THR A 185 -12.81 -2.03 17.53
N GLN A 186 -12.68 -2.24 18.84
CA GLN A 186 -12.32 -1.17 19.78
C GLN A 186 -10.82 -0.94 19.90
N PHE A 187 -10.02 -2.00 19.90
CA PHE A 187 -8.57 -1.90 20.13
C PHE A 187 -7.78 -1.68 18.84
N TYR A 188 -8.20 -2.31 17.74
CA TYR A 188 -7.48 -2.24 16.46
C TYR A 188 -8.00 -1.11 15.57
N THR A 189 -9.32 -0.92 15.44
CA THR A 189 -9.90 -0.03 14.45
C THR A 189 -10.67 1.17 15.02
N GLN A 190 -10.93 1.26 16.32
CA GLN A 190 -11.74 2.32 16.94
C GLN A 190 -13.11 2.51 16.27
N ASP A 191 -13.81 1.43 16.03
CA ASP A 191 -15.11 1.41 15.36
C ASP A 191 -15.07 1.82 13.86
N GLU A 192 -13.89 1.86 13.22
CA GLU A 192 -13.74 2.18 11.78
C GLU A 192 -14.05 0.98 10.86
N GLY A 193 -14.21 -0.22 11.40
CA GLY A 193 -14.42 -1.45 10.62
C GLY A 193 -15.81 -1.56 10.00
N GLU A 194 -16.28 -0.58 9.24
CA GLU A 194 -17.63 -0.48 8.68
C GLU A 194 -18.07 -1.76 7.94
N PHE A 195 -17.19 -2.39 7.16
CA PHE A 195 -17.49 -3.55 6.33
C PHE A 195 -17.07 -4.90 6.96
N PHE A 196 -16.69 -4.90 8.23
CA PHE A 196 -16.22 -6.11 8.91
C PHE A 196 -17.27 -7.22 8.99
N ASP A 197 -18.53 -6.85 9.29
CA ASP A 197 -19.64 -7.76 9.53
C ASP A 197 -20.92 -7.39 8.78
N LEU A 198 -20.81 -6.59 7.71
CA LEU A 198 -21.93 -6.36 6.81
C LEU A 198 -22.25 -7.64 6.04
N ASP A 199 -23.53 -7.92 5.87
CA ASP A 199 -23.96 -8.92 4.90
C ASP A 199 -23.80 -8.41 3.45
N TYR A 200 -24.13 -9.26 2.50
CA TYR A 200 -23.96 -8.94 1.08
C TYR A 200 -24.85 -7.77 0.65
N ASP A 201 -26.12 -7.79 1.03
CA ASP A 201 -27.10 -6.81 0.57
C ASP A 201 -26.80 -5.41 1.10
N ASP A 202 -26.46 -5.29 2.38
CA ASP A 202 -26.04 -4.03 3.00
C ASP A 202 -24.74 -3.51 2.39
N ALA A 203 -23.77 -4.38 2.16
CA ALA A 203 -22.50 -4.02 1.55
C ALA A 203 -22.70 -3.57 0.10
N PHE A 204 -23.49 -4.31 -0.69
CA PHE A 204 -23.81 -3.98 -2.08
C PHE A 204 -24.53 -2.64 -2.19
N ALA A 205 -25.57 -2.42 -1.37
CA ALA A 205 -26.30 -1.16 -1.35
C ALA A 205 -25.41 0.05 -1.06
N ARG A 206 -24.50 -0.06 -0.06
CA ARG A 206 -23.59 1.03 0.30
C ARG A 206 -22.56 1.32 -0.79
N ILE A 207 -21.96 0.28 -1.36
CA ILE A 207 -20.93 0.45 -2.40
C ILE A 207 -21.57 1.01 -3.67
N THR A 208 -22.74 0.50 -4.08
CA THR A 208 -23.48 0.99 -5.23
C THR A 208 -23.86 2.45 -5.05
N ARG A 209 -24.40 2.80 -3.88
CA ARG A 209 -24.73 4.18 -3.56
C ARG A 209 -23.53 5.11 -3.64
N ALA A 210 -22.37 4.70 -3.06
CA ALA A 210 -21.15 5.49 -3.13
C ALA A 210 -20.67 5.71 -4.57
N ARG A 211 -20.71 4.65 -5.39
CA ARG A 211 -20.37 4.71 -6.81
C ARG A 211 -21.27 5.67 -7.55
N ASP A 212 -22.59 5.51 -7.41
CA ASP A 212 -23.58 6.31 -8.12
C ASP A 212 -23.50 7.81 -7.74
N GLU A 213 -23.26 8.12 -6.45
CA GLU A 213 -23.02 9.50 -5.99
C GLU A 213 -21.75 10.10 -6.63
N PHE A 214 -20.67 9.33 -6.74
CA PHE A 214 -19.43 9.81 -7.35
C PHE A 214 -19.55 9.96 -8.86
N GLU A 215 -20.18 9.02 -9.55
CA GLU A 215 -20.45 9.10 -10.99
C GLU A 215 -21.36 10.28 -11.32
N ALA A 216 -22.41 10.54 -10.52
CA ALA A 216 -23.25 11.72 -10.65
C ALA A 216 -22.44 13.02 -10.46
N ALA A 217 -21.42 13.00 -9.61
CA ALA A 217 -20.47 14.10 -9.44
C ALA A 217 -19.38 14.13 -10.53
N ARG A 218 -19.46 13.27 -11.57
CA ARG A 218 -18.50 13.13 -12.67
C ARG A 218 -17.08 12.73 -12.21
N LEU A 219 -17.00 11.89 -11.19
CA LEU A 219 -15.80 11.18 -10.78
C LEU A 219 -15.89 9.74 -11.27
N SER A 220 -14.76 9.09 -11.51
CA SER A 220 -14.68 7.76 -12.14
C SER A 220 -13.99 6.72 -11.24
N PRO A 221 -14.57 6.36 -10.09
CA PRO A 221 -13.97 5.39 -9.19
C PRO A 221 -14.09 3.98 -9.78
N ILE A 222 -12.97 3.25 -9.81
CA ILE A 222 -12.97 1.81 -10.15
C ILE A 222 -12.51 0.95 -8.98
N GLY A 223 -12.02 1.54 -7.92
CA GLY A 223 -11.52 0.86 -6.72
C GLY A 223 -12.42 1.07 -5.53
N PHE A 224 -12.51 0.04 -4.69
CA PHE A 224 -13.15 0.10 -3.38
C PHE A 224 -12.19 -0.40 -2.31
N VAL A 225 -12.00 0.35 -1.25
CA VAL A 225 -11.18 -0.04 -0.10
C VAL A 225 -11.99 0.13 1.17
N ALA A 226 -12.23 -0.96 1.88
CA ALA A 226 -12.93 -0.90 3.16
C ALA A 226 -12.07 -0.21 4.23
N PRO A 227 -12.69 0.61 5.10
CA PRO A 227 -12.01 1.19 6.26
C PRO A 227 -11.29 0.13 7.08
N ALA A 228 -10.12 0.49 7.61
CA ALA A 228 -9.22 -0.43 8.32
C ALA A 228 -8.84 -1.71 7.56
N TRP A 229 -9.09 -1.78 6.24
CA TRP A 229 -8.95 -2.97 5.37
C TRP A 229 -9.78 -4.18 5.82
N LEU A 230 -10.81 -3.96 6.63
CA LEU A 230 -11.70 -5.01 7.12
C LEU A 230 -12.86 -5.22 6.15
N LEU A 231 -12.64 -6.07 5.18
CA LEU A 231 -13.62 -6.50 4.19
C LEU A 231 -13.84 -8.01 4.30
N ASN A 232 -15.05 -8.43 4.62
CA ASN A 232 -15.39 -9.86 4.63
C ASN A 232 -15.67 -10.39 3.19
N HIS A 233 -15.87 -11.70 3.04
CA HIS A 233 -16.12 -12.30 1.73
C HIS A 233 -17.43 -11.83 1.07
N ALA A 234 -18.45 -11.53 1.86
CA ALA A 234 -19.71 -10.99 1.35
C ALA A 234 -19.50 -9.59 0.76
N GLY A 235 -18.77 -8.74 1.48
CA GLY A 235 -18.40 -7.40 1.01
C GLY A 235 -17.46 -7.41 -0.21
N GLU A 236 -16.55 -8.38 -0.32
CA GLU A 236 -15.69 -8.52 -1.50
C GLU A 236 -16.51 -8.90 -2.76
N ARG A 237 -17.48 -9.82 -2.63
CA ARG A 237 -18.43 -10.13 -3.72
C ARG A 237 -19.30 -8.91 -4.06
N ALA A 238 -19.83 -8.24 -3.04
CA ALA A 238 -20.65 -7.05 -3.22
C ALA A 238 -19.89 -5.93 -3.97
N ALA A 239 -18.61 -5.72 -3.65
CA ALA A 239 -17.77 -4.74 -4.34
C ALA A 239 -17.60 -5.09 -5.83
N ARG A 240 -17.34 -6.37 -6.15
CA ARG A 240 -17.25 -6.84 -7.53
C ARG A 240 -18.57 -6.63 -8.28
N ASP A 241 -19.67 -7.05 -7.68
CA ASP A 241 -21.00 -7.02 -8.31
C ASP A 241 -21.54 -5.59 -8.42
N ALA A 242 -21.06 -4.67 -7.56
CA ALA A 242 -21.25 -3.22 -7.70
C ALA A 242 -20.34 -2.58 -8.76
N GLY A 243 -19.59 -3.35 -9.54
CA GLY A 243 -18.77 -2.86 -10.64
C GLY A 243 -17.36 -2.40 -10.24
N MET A 244 -16.94 -2.60 -8.99
CA MET A 244 -15.56 -2.28 -8.61
C MET A 244 -14.59 -3.30 -9.19
N GLN A 245 -13.47 -2.79 -9.69
CA GLN A 245 -12.49 -3.63 -10.40
C GLN A 245 -11.40 -4.17 -9.48
N TYR A 246 -11.14 -3.53 -8.35
CA TYR A 246 -10.17 -3.99 -7.37
C TYR A 246 -10.53 -3.55 -5.95
N THR A 247 -9.94 -4.25 -5.00
CA THR A 247 -9.89 -3.84 -3.60
C THR A 247 -8.50 -4.02 -3.02
N THR A 248 -8.22 -3.38 -1.89
CA THR A 248 -6.95 -3.60 -1.17
C THR A 248 -7.21 -4.09 0.25
N ARG A 249 -6.30 -4.92 0.73
CA ARG A 249 -6.17 -5.34 2.13
C ARG A 249 -4.84 -4.83 2.68
N ILE A 250 -4.63 -4.92 3.97
CA ILE A 250 -3.36 -4.49 4.58
C ILE A 250 -2.14 -5.19 3.95
N ASP A 251 -2.30 -6.44 3.51
CA ASP A 251 -1.26 -7.34 3.03
C ASP A 251 -1.33 -7.65 1.53
N SER A 252 -2.34 -7.16 0.82
CA SER A 252 -2.53 -7.50 -0.59
C SER A 252 -3.35 -6.49 -1.37
N VAL A 253 -3.23 -6.55 -2.70
CA VAL A 253 -4.13 -5.95 -3.68
C VAL A 253 -4.87 -7.08 -4.38
N VAL A 254 -6.18 -6.96 -4.53
CA VAL A 254 -7.06 -7.98 -5.12
C VAL A 254 -7.71 -7.41 -6.38
N ASP A 255 -7.46 -8.01 -7.51
CA ASP A 255 -8.19 -7.77 -8.75
C ASP A 255 -9.53 -8.51 -8.69
N LEU A 256 -10.63 -7.78 -8.60
CA LEU A 256 -11.97 -8.35 -8.45
C LEU A 256 -12.51 -8.95 -9.76
N LEU A 257 -11.97 -8.58 -10.92
CA LEU A 257 -12.39 -9.14 -12.21
C LEU A 257 -11.76 -10.50 -12.48
N THR A 258 -10.50 -10.68 -12.05
CA THR A 258 -9.75 -11.93 -12.30
C THR A 258 -9.58 -12.78 -11.04
N ASN A 259 -10.01 -12.31 -9.87
CA ASN A 259 -9.76 -12.91 -8.55
C ASN A 259 -8.27 -13.10 -8.21
N GLN A 260 -7.37 -12.41 -8.91
CA GLN A 260 -5.95 -12.49 -8.65
C GLN A 260 -5.58 -11.62 -7.45
N ARG A 261 -4.65 -12.13 -6.63
CA ARG A 261 -4.18 -11.46 -5.41
C ARG A 261 -2.67 -11.29 -5.46
N GLU A 262 -2.22 -10.04 -5.39
CA GLU A 262 -0.81 -9.73 -5.21
C GLU A 262 -0.51 -9.49 -3.73
N LEU A 263 0.43 -10.28 -3.19
CA LEU A 263 0.83 -10.18 -1.79
C LEU A 263 1.86 -9.07 -1.62
N THR A 264 1.41 -7.95 -1.11
CA THR A 264 2.25 -6.79 -0.81
C THR A 264 1.68 -6.02 0.38
N ARG A 265 2.42 -5.96 1.47
CA ARG A 265 1.98 -5.28 2.69
C ARG A 265 2.14 -3.78 2.57
N SER A 266 1.15 -3.01 3.05
CA SER A 266 1.25 -1.56 3.09
C SER A 266 2.05 -1.09 4.31
N LEU A 267 2.93 -0.12 4.11
CA LEU A 267 3.47 0.71 5.18
C LEU A 267 2.35 1.61 5.69
N VAL A 268 2.06 1.54 6.98
CA VAL A 268 1.00 2.33 7.62
C VAL A 268 1.39 2.62 9.06
N TYR A 269 0.98 3.78 9.56
CA TYR A 269 1.35 4.24 10.88
C TYR A 269 0.18 4.25 11.85
N SER A 270 0.49 4.25 13.13
CA SER A 270 -0.48 4.49 14.18
C SER A 270 -0.07 5.72 14.96
N THR A 271 -0.91 6.75 14.95
CA THR A 271 -0.68 8.02 15.66
C THR A 271 -1.30 8.04 17.07
N ARG A 272 -2.07 7.01 17.44
CA ARG A 272 -2.98 6.95 18.60
C ARG A 272 -2.31 7.12 19.99
N SER A 273 -1.08 6.61 20.15
CA SER A 273 -0.34 6.74 21.42
C SER A 273 1.17 6.78 21.19
N LYS A 274 1.92 7.34 22.14
CA LYS A 274 3.40 7.48 22.01
C LYS A 274 4.08 6.13 21.74
N TRP A 275 3.72 5.07 22.48
CA TRP A 275 4.32 3.75 22.30
C TRP A 275 3.96 3.10 20.94
N ARG A 276 2.70 3.27 20.47
CA ARG A 276 2.27 2.78 19.16
C ARG A 276 2.99 3.51 18.02
N ARG A 277 3.21 4.83 18.14
CA ARG A 277 4.01 5.59 17.18
C ARG A 277 5.42 5.02 17.07
N THR A 278 6.09 4.82 18.21
CA THR A 278 7.46 4.26 18.23
C THR A 278 7.50 2.85 17.65
N LEU A 279 6.53 1.99 18.01
CA LEU A 279 6.45 0.63 17.47
C LEU A 279 6.20 0.65 15.96
N SER A 280 5.30 1.51 15.47
CA SER A 280 5.01 1.61 14.02
C SER A 280 6.21 2.13 13.23
N LEU A 281 7.01 3.05 13.78
CA LEU A 281 8.26 3.50 13.16
C LEU A 281 9.27 2.35 12.98
N GLY A 282 9.52 1.57 14.03
CA GLY A 282 10.41 0.42 13.97
C GLY A 282 9.91 -0.68 13.02
N TRP A 283 8.61 -0.99 13.11
CA TRP A 283 7.97 -1.96 12.23
C TRP A 283 8.08 -1.57 10.75
N ASN A 284 7.70 -0.32 10.41
CA ASN A 284 7.76 0.15 9.05
C ASN A 284 9.20 0.23 8.50
N ALA A 285 10.19 0.52 9.34
CA ALA A 285 11.59 0.47 8.93
C ALA A 285 12.04 -0.96 8.53
N ALA A 286 11.59 -1.98 9.26
CA ALA A 286 11.86 -3.38 8.92
C ALA A 286 11.06 -3.82 7.67
N LEU A 287 9.77 -3.47 7.60
CA LEU A 287 8.90 -3.81 6.48
C LEU A 287 9.38 -3.17 5.18
N ALA A 288 9.82 -1.91 5.19
CA ALA A 288 10.32 -1.23 4.00
C ALA A 288 11.50 -1.96 3.36
N ARG A 289 12.40 -2.59 4.17
CA ARG A 289 13.48 -3.41 3.64
C ARG A 289 12.95 -4.65 2.91
N SER A 290 11.93 -5.31 3.46
CA SER A 290 11.33 -6.49 2.82
C SER A 290 10.61 -6.16 1.50
N LEU A 291 10.15 -4.92 1.34
CA LEU A 291 9.49 -4.47 0.12
C LEU A 291 10.46 -4.12 -1.02
N GLU A 292 11.76 -4.00 -0.75
CA GLU A 292 12.76 -3.64 -1.79
C GLU A 292 12.77 -4.60 -2.97
N MET A 293 12.54 -5.89 -2.70
CA MET A 293 12.55 -6.93 -3.74
C MET A 293 11.15 -7.21 -4.33
N ARG A 294 10.09 -6.60 -3.80
CA ARG A 294 8.74 -6.80 -4.30
C ARG A 294 8.46 -5.97 -5.55
N GLU A 295 7.62 -6.47 -6.44
CA GLU A 295 7.13 -5.74 -7.64
C GLU A 295 6.46 -4.43 -7.25
N LEU A 296 5.59 -4.47 -6.25
CA LEU A 296 4.84 -3.34 -5.73
C LEU A 296 5.22 -3.04 -4.28
N ALA A 297 5.56 -1.79 -3.98
CA ALA A 297 5.60 -1.25 -2.63
C ALA A 297 4.37 -0.36 -2.39
N ARG A 298 3.83 -0.37 -1.18
CA ARG A 298 2.64 0.39 -0.82
C ARG A 298 2.89 1.23 0.42
N LEU A 299 2.42 2.48 0.40
CA LEU A 299 2.48 3.41 1.51
C LEU A 299 1.12 4.08 1.67
N SER A 300 0.51 3.89 2.84
CA SER A 300 -0.78 4.49 3.19
C SER A 300 -0.57 5.61 4.19
N ILE A 301 -1.11 6.78 3.89
CA ILE A 301 -0.95 8.02 4.65
C ILE A 301 -2.33 8.51 5.09
N HIS A 302 -2.48 8.81 6.37
CA HIS A 302 -3.69 9.43 6.92
C HIS A 302 -3.42 10.91 7.27
N PRO A 303 -4.43 11.77 7.34
CA PRO A 303 -4.27 13.17 7.74
C PRO A 303 -3.51 13.34 9.06
N SER A 304 -3.74 12.46 10.03
CA SER A 304 -3.07 12.47 11.34
C SER A 304 -1.57 12.14 11.29
N ASP A 305 -1.07 11.50 10.23
CA ASP A 305 0.35 11.19 10.08
C ASP A 305 1.16 12.46 9.78
N PHE A 306 0.54 13.42 9.07
CA PHE A 306 1.14 14.70 8.76
C PHE A 306 1.39 15.57 10.01
N GLU A 307 0.57 15.39 11.05
CA GLU A 307 0.67 16.09 12.32
C GLU A 307 1.72 15.48 13.26
N ALA A 308 2.29 14.32 12.90
CA ALA A 308 3.28 13.62 13.70
C ALA A 308 4.68 13.70 13.08
N PRO A 309 5.55 14.67 13.45
CA PRO A 309 6.78 15.00 12.72
C PRO A 309 7.69 13.79 12.46
N LYS A 310 7.94 12.94 13.46
CA LYS A 310 8.78 11.74 13.30
C LYS A 310 8.21 10.72 12.31
N ILE A 311 6.87 10.58 12.26
CA ILE A 311 6.20 9.71 11.29
C ILE A 311 6.32 10.35 9.91
N TRP A 312 6.05 11.64 9.79
CA TRP A 312 6.11 12.36 8.54
C TRP A 312 7.53 12.34 7.94
N ASP A 313 8.55 12.55 8.75
CA ASP A 313 9.95 12.46 8.33
C ASP A 313 10.28 11.08 7.77
N GLN A 314 9.83 10.01 8.42
CA GLN A 314 10.06 8.65 7.94
C GLN A 314 9.28 8.35 6.64
N ILE A 315 8.05 8.85 6.49
CA ILE A 315 7.26 8.78 5.25
C ILE A 315 8.06 9.40 4.10
N LEU A 316 8.57 10.63 4.27
CA LEU A 316 9.36 11.31 3.25
C LEU A 316 10.66 10.55 2.92
N GLN A 317 11.33 9.97 3.91
CA GLN A 317 12.51 9.13 3.69
C GLN A 317 12.18 7.90 2.83
N PHE A 318 11.04 7.21 3.09
CA PHE A 318 10.62 6.07 2.27
C PHE A 318 10.25 6.49 0.85
N ILE A 319 9.57 7.61 0.67
CA ILE A 319 9.26 8.13 -0.65
C ILE A 319 10.54 8.41 -1.43
N GLN A 320 11.49 9.12 -0.85
CA GLN A 320 12.79 9.40 -1.48
C GLN A 320 13.56 8.12 -1.82
N ARG A 321 13.54 7.13 -0.92
CA ARG A 321 14.17 5.83 -1.15
C ARG A 321 13.52 5.07 -2.29
N PHE A 322 12.19 4.97 -2.31
CA PHE A 322 11.46 4.27 -3.36
C PHE A 322 11.58 4.98 -4.71
N ALA A 323 11.52 6.30 -4.75
CA ALA A 323 11.65 7.07 -5.99
C ALA A 323 13.00 6.89 -6.71
N ARG A 324 14.05 6.42 -6.03
CA ARG A 324 15.35 6.11 -6.65
C ARG A 324 15.29 4.86 -7.54
N THR A 325 14.46 3.87 -7.20
CA THR A 325 14.44 2.55 -7.83
C THR A 325 13.09 2.14 -8.38
N ARG A 326 12.05 2.94 -8.17
CA ARG A 326 10.66 2.67 -8.51
C ARG A 326 10.01 3.88 -9.13
N ASN A 327 8.99 3.64 -9.95
CA ASN A 327 8.10 4.68 -10.43
C ASN A 327 6.85 4.74 -9.54
N ALA A 328 6.43 5.97 -9.18
CA ALA A 328 5.16 6.19 -8.52
C ALA A 328 4.01 5.86 -9.51
N THR A 329 2.96 5.23 -9.01
CA THR A 329 1.77 4.85 -9.78
C THR A 329 0.53 4.87 -8.89
N THR A 330 -0.64 4.70 -9.48
CA THR A 330 -1.92 4.48 -8.78
C THR A 330 -2.25 2.99 -8.70
N TYR A 331 -3.23 2.61 -7.87
CA TYR A 331 -3.74 1.24 -7.88
C TYR A 331 -4.41 0.90 -9.20
N ARG A 332 -5.15 1.83 -9.81
CA ARG A 332 -5.77 1.71 -11.14
C ARG A 332 -4.74 1.30 -12.18
N ASP A 333 -3.68 2.07 -12.32
CA ASP A 333 -2.66 1.87 -13.34
C ASP A 333 -1.87 0.58 -13.10
N TRP A 334 -1.59 0.27 -11.83
CA TRP A 334 -0.93 -0.97 -11.46
C TRP A 334 -1.76 -2.20 -11.85
N ILE A 335 -3.07 -2.22 -11.51
CA ILE A 335 -3.99 -3.30 -11.86
C ILE A 335 -4.09 -3.46 -13.39
N SER A 336 -4.25 -2.36 -14.13
CA SER A 336 -4.31 -2.37 -15.60
C SER A 336 -3.04 -2.99 -16.19
N ARG A 337 -1.87 -2.57 -15.71
CA ARG A 337 -0.58 -3.14 -16.14
C ARG A 337 -0.48 -4.64 -15.83
N GLN A 338 -0.95 -5.09 -14.66
CA GLN A 338 -0.92 -6.51 -14.31
C GLN A 338 -1.80 -7.37 -15.25
N ARG A 339 -2.95 -6.84 -15.67
CA ARG A 339 -3.83 -7.51 -16.64
C ARG A 339 -3.16 -7.62 -18.01
N THR A 340 -2.64 -6.51 -18.55
CA THR A 340 -1.93 -6.49 -19.83
C THR A 340 -0.74 -7.44 -19.84
N ASN A 341 0.07 -7.48 -18.79
CA ASN A 341 1.22 -8.38 -18.72
C ASN A 341 0.81 -9.86 -18.74
N ARG A 342 -0.34 -10.23 -18.19
CA ARG A 342 -0.84 -11.61 -18.19
C ARG A 342 -1.44 -12.02 -19.52
N GLU A 343 -2.08 -11.09 -20.24
CA GLU A 343 -2.61 -11.34 -21.58
C GLU A 343 -1.48 -11.58 -22.60
N ALA A 344 -0.29 -11.06 -22.33
CA ALA A 344 0.89 -11.19 -23.17
C ALA A 344 1.73 -12.45 -22.88
N THR A 345 1.40 -13.21 -21.81
CA THR A 345 2.10 -14.44 -21.39
C THR A 345 1.31 -15.68 -21.72
#